data_eb5a7df3e68a5e231652a1c658cfa228
#
_entry.id   eb5a7df3e68a5e231652a1c658cfa228
#
_cell.length_a   1.000
_cell.length_b   1.000
_cell.length_c   1.000
_cell.angle_alpha   90.00
_cell.angle_beta   90.00
_cell.angle_gamma   90.00
#
_symmetry.space_group_name_H-M   'P 1'
#
loop_
_entity.id
_entity.type
_entity.pdbx_description
1 polymer ?
#
loop_
_entity_poly.entity_id
_entity_poly.type
_entity_poly.pdbx_seq_one_letter_code
_entity_poly.pdbx_strand_id
1 'polypeptide(L)'
;MAAPKGNQCWMLRLKHGLDGRFKSPEEILENFEQYVQWAEENPLIEVDFRGKDATEVRLPKKRLLTKEGFALACGFSCWTKLSEYKTKSKDFGSVFTRIEQAIYTSKLEGAASGLFNHNIIARDLGLMNQEQVNMQVNEVILPKVLVKPEAE
;
A
#
# COMPACT_ATOMS: atom_id res chain seq x y z
N MET A 1 17.84 -17.51 5.92
CA MET A 1 17.98 -16.99 4.54
C MET A 1 18.03 -15.47 4.61
N ALA A 2 19.06 -14.84 4.06
CA ALA A 2 19.12 -13.38 3.99
C ALA A 2 18.08 -12.89 2.99
N ALA A 3 17.34 -11.82 3.35
CA ALA A 3 16.39 -11.19 2.45
C ALA A 3 17.10 -10.72 1.16
N PRO A 4 16.47 -10.86 -0.03
CA PRO A 4 17.09 -10.44 -1.27
C PRO A 4 17.49 -8.97 -1.22
N LYS A 5 18.65 -8.63 -1.79
CA LYS A 5 19.09 -7.25 -1.96
C LYS A 5 17.98 -6.46 -2.67
N GLY A 6 17.49 -5.42 -2.06
CA GLY A 6 16.38 -4.61 -2.58
C GLY A 6 15.12 -4.60 -1.72
N ASN A 7 14.95 -5.55 -0.78
CA ASN A 7 13.80 -5.57 0.12
C ASN A 7 14.11 -4.97 1.51
N GLN A 8 14.93 -3.92 1.52
CA GLN A 8 15.41 -3.27 2.76
C GLN A 8 14.67 -1.95 3.02
N CYS A 9 13.34 -1.94 2.89
CA CYS A 9 12.51 -0.76 3.18
C CYS A 9 12.74 -0.21 4.60
N TRP A 10 13.09 -1.08 5.56
CA TRP A 10 13.40 -0.69 6.93
C TRP A 10 14.72 0.09 7.09
N MET A 11 15.60 0.04 6.08
CA MET A 11 16.84 0.83 6.03
C MET A 11 16.62 2.25 5.47
N LEU A 12 15.43 2.54 4.98
CA LEU A 12 15.03 3.84 4.49
C LEU A 12 14.92 4.85 5.63
N ARG A 13 16.03 5.29 6.14
CA ARG A 13 16.06 6.40 7.08
C ARG A 13 16.72 7.59 6.42
N LEU A 14 15.93 8.55 5.99
CA LEU A 14 16.44 9.84 5.54
C LEU A 14 17.03 10.66 6.71
N LYS A 15 16.54 10.45 7.94
CA LYS A 15 17.06 11.06 9.17
C LYS A 15 16.93 10.11 10.36
N HIS A 16 17.93 10.08 11.24
CA HIS A 16 17.91 9.38 12.52
C HIS A 16 17.48 10.29 13.65
N GLY A 17 16.61 9.82 14.55
CA GLY A 17 16.32 10.44 15.83
C GLY A 17 15.05 11.29 15.89
N LEU A 18 14.88 11.99 17.01
CA LEU A 18 13.74 12.87 17.33
C LEU A 18 13.64 14.12 16.41
N ASP A 19 14.59 14.33 15.53
CA ASP A 19 14.64 15.44 14.57
C ASP A 19 13.65 15.28 13.39
N GLY A 20 12.87 14.21 13.35
CA GLY A 20 11.76 14.04 12.39
C GLY A 20 10.58 14.98 12.59
N ARG A 21 10.80 16.14 13.22
CA ARG A 21 9.77 17.16 13.38
C ARG A 21 9.83 18.12 12.21
N PHE A 22 8.90 17.95 11.29
CA PHE A 22 8.71 18.91 10.21
C PHE A 22 8.29 20.26 10.76
N LYS A 23 8.95 21.32 10.31
CA LYS A 23 8.67 22.69 10.66
C LYS A 23 7.70 23.35 9.69
N SER A 24 7.72 22.89 8.43
CA SER A 24 6.86 23.42 7.39
C SER A 24 6.24 22.30 6.54
N PRO A 25 5.10 22.57 5.88
CA PRO A 25 4.47 21.61 4.94
C PRO A 25 5.38 21.28 3.75
N GLU A 26 6.19 22.24 3.29
CA GLU A 26 7.12 22.09 2.18
C GLU A 26 8.17 21.01 2.46
N GLU A 27 8.70 20.97 3.70
CA GLU A 27 9.65 19.94 4.11
C GLU A 27 9.07 18.52 3.98
N ILE A 28 7.77 18.35 4.23
CA ILE A 28 7.10 17.06 4.05
C ILE A 28 7.02 16.70 2.57
N LEU A 29 6.70 17.67 1.72
CA LEU A 29 6.60 17.46 0.29
C LEU A 29 7.96 17.10 -0.31
N GLU A 30 9.03 17.83 0.07
CA GLU A 30 10.39 17.51 -0.35
C GLU A 30 10.83 16.10 0.07
N ASN A 31 10.50 15.69 1.30
CA ASN A 31 10.79 14.33 1.76
C ASN A 31 9.98 13.28 0.98
N PHE A 32 8.75 13.62 0.59
CA PHE A 32 7.95 12.72 -0.26
C PHE A 32 8.56 12.59 -1.66
N GLU A 33 9.00 13.67 -2.26
CA GLU A 33 9.69 13.66 -3.56
C GLU A 33 10.97 12.80 -3.50
N GLN A 34 11.77 12.94 -2.43
CA GLN A 34 12.96 12.12 -2.20
C GLN A 34 12.60 10.64 -2.06
N TYR A 35 11.49 10.32 -1.37
CA TYR A 35 11.01 8.94 -1.25
C TYR A 35 10.55 8.37 -2.59
N VAL A 36 9.87 9.15 -3.43
CA VAL A 36 9.47 8.74 -4.78
C VAL A 36 10.70 8.47 -5.64
N GLN A 37 11.63 9.41 -5.67
CA GLN A 37 12.89 9.26 -6.42
C GLN A 37 13.66 8.01 -5.97
N TRP A 38 13.79 7.81 -4.66
CA TRP A 38 14.43 6.60 -4.14
C TRP A 38 13.72 5.32 -4.61
N ALA A 39 12.38 5.29 -4.60
CA ALA A 39 11.62 4.13 -5.03
C ALA A 39 11.83 3.81 -6.52
N GLU A 40 12.02 4.83 -7.36
CA GLU A 40 12.33 4.69 -8.79
C GLU A 40 13.76 4.19 -9.02
N GLU A 41 14.73 4.70 -8.27
CA GLU A 41 16.14 4.30 -8.36
C GLU A 41 16.42 2.90 -7.79
N ASN A 42 15.52 2.40 -6.91
CA ASN A 42 15.68 1.11 -6.23
C ASN A 42 14.54 0.14 -6.57
N PRO A 43 14.40 -0.31 -7.82
CA PRO A 43 13.37 -1.27 -8.20
C PRO A 43 13.54 -2.61 -7.46
N LEU A 44 12.45 -3.35 -7.34
CA LEU A 44 12.49 -4.74 -6.87
C LEU A 44 13.06 -5.61 -7.99
N ILE A 45 14.00 -6.50 -7.65
CA ILE A 45 14.59 -7.41 -8.63
C ILE A 45 13.92 -8.77 -8.51
N GLU A 46 13.26 -9.19 -9.57
CA GLU A 46 12.79 -10.56 -9.75
C GLU A 46 13.87 -11.36 -10.49
N VAL A 47 14.17 -12.54 -9.97
CA VAL A 47 15.08 -13.48 -10.63
C VAL A 47 14.22 -14.51 -11.36
N ASP A 48 14.40 -14.62 -12.67
CA ASP A 48 13.73 -15.58 -13.54
C ASP A 48 14.78 -16.43 -14.27
N PHE A 49 14.46 -17.67 -14.59
CA PHE A 49 15.35 -18.58 -15.33
C PHE A 49 14.74 -18.87 -16.69
N ARG A 50 15.46 -18.51 -17.76
CA ARG A 50 14.96 -18.63 -19.13
C ARG A 50 15.87 -19.48 -20.00
N GLY A 51 15.23 -20.12 -20.99
CA GLY A 51 15.93 -20.95 -21.98
C GLY A 51 16.21 -22.38 -21.48
N LYS A 52 16.74 -23.22 -22.37
CA LYS A 52 17.08 -24.61 -22.08
C LYS A 52 18.21 -24.76 -21.05
N ASP A 53 19.07 -23.75 -20.98
CA ASP A 53 20.25 -23.73 -20.10
C ASP A 53 19.97 -23.06 -18.77
N ALA A 54 18.68 -22.77 -18.45
CA ALA A 54 18.24 -22.10 -17.23
C ALA A 54 19.07 -20.84 -16.89
N THR A 55 19.28 -19.98 -17.90
CA THR A 55 20.04 -18.72 -17.72
C THR A 55 19.31 -17.79 -16.78
N GLU A 56 19.98 -17.34 -15.71
CA GLU A 56 19.44 -16.36 -14.76
C GLU A 56 19.23 -15.01 -15.45
N VAL A 57 18.00 -14.51 -15.39
CA VAL A 57 17.61 -13.19 -15.87
C VAL A 57 17.08 -12.36 -14.71
N ARG A 58 17.58 -11.16 -14.53
CA ARG A 58 17.17 -10.22 -13.48
C ARG A 58 16.24 -9.18 -14.07
N LEU A 59 14.98 -9.19 -13.65
CA LEU A 59 13.95 -8.28 -14.13
C LEU A 59 13.67 -7.20 -13.07
N PRO A 60 13.96 -5.92 -13.38
CA PRO A 60 13.59 -4.83 -12.48
C PRO A 60 12.06 -4.63 -12.51
N LYS A 61 11.44 -4.64 -11.34
CA LYS A 61 10.02 -4.35 -11.15
C LYS A 61 9.83 -3.05 -10.38
N LYS A 62 8.87 -2.25 -10.79
CA LYS A 62 8.53 -0.98 -10.14
C LYS A 62 8.21 -1.22 -8.66
N ARG A 63 8.79 -0.40 -7.79
CA ARG A 63 8.50 -0.43 -6.37
C ARG A 63 7.18 0.30 -6.09
N LEU A 64 6.32 -0.32 -5.29
CA LEU A 64 5.04 0.27 -4.89
C LEU A 64 5.28 1.38 -3.85
N LEU A 65 4.67 2.53 -4.05
CA LEU A 65 4.62 3.59 -3.04
C LEU A 65 3.60 3.24 -1.96
N THR A 66 4.01 3.34 -0.70
CA THR A 66 3.14 3.04 0.45
C THR A 66 3.22 4.15 1.50
N LYS A 67 2.14 4.33 2.25
CA LYS A 67 2.10 5.28 3.37
C LYS A 67 3.12 4.90 4.45
N GLU A 68 3.21 3.63 4.76
CA GLU A 68 4.14 3.06 5.73
C GLU A 68 5.59 3.23 5.28
N GLY A 69 5.86 2.99 3.98
CA GLY A 69 7.20 3.20 3.41
C GLY A 69 7.63 4.67 3.49
N PHE A 70 6.72 5.59 3.21
CA PHE A 70 6.99 7.02 3.36
C PHE A 70 7.22 7.41 4.83
N ALA A 71 6.41 6.91 5.77
CA ALA A 71 6.60 7.17 7.19
C ALA A 71 7.97 6.67 7.68
N LEU A 72 8.38 5.47 7.25
CA LEU A 72 9.71 4.93 7.56
C LEU A 72 10.83 5.77 6.96
N ALA A 73 10.67 6.23 5.71
CA ALA A 73 11.64 7.13 5.07
C ALA A 73 11.82 8.45 5.84
N CYS A 74 10.74 8.98 6.41
CA CYS A 74 10.77 10.16 7.28
C CYS A 74 11.29 9.88 8.71
N GLY A 75 11.61 8.63 9.05
CA GLY A 75 12.10 8.22 10.38
C GLY A 75 11.00 7.99 11.42
N PHE A 76 9.74 7.91 11.01
CA PHE A 76 8.62 7.57 11.89
C PHE A 76 8.40 6.06 11.96
N SER A 77 7.91 5.58 13.08
CA SER A 77 7.63 4.16 13.29
C SER A 77 6.42 3.65 12.51
N CYS A 78 5.47 4.53 12.17
CA CYS A 78 4.26 4.18 11.42
C CYS A 78 3.62 5.43 10.81
N TRP A 79 2.72 5.20 9.84
CA TRP A 79 1.94 6.27 9.19
C TRP A 79 1.12 7.10 10.15
N THR A 80 0.48 6.47 11.16
CA THR A 80 -0.36 7.15 12.14
C THR A 80 0.42 8.27 12.84
N LYS A 81 1.66 7.99 13.26
CA LYS A 81 2.53 8.99 13.90
C LYS A 81 2.91 10.14 12.97
N LEU A 82 3.19 9.85 11.71
CA LEU A 82 3.46 10.88 10.72
C LEU A 82 2.20 11.71 10.43
N SER A 83 1.05 11.07 10.31
CA SER A 83 -0.22 11.73 9.96
C SER A 83 -0.78 12.63 11.08
N GLU A 84 -0.28 12.56 12.32
CA GLU A 84 -0.62 13.50 13.40
C GLU A 84 -0.30 14.97 12.99
N TYR A 85 0.64 15.18 12.08
CA TYR A 85 0.91 16.51 11.52
C TYR A 85 -0.25 17.10 10.71
N LYS A 86 -1.15 16.28 10.19
CA LYS A 86 -2.36 16.71 9.46
C LYS A 86 -3.21 17.71 10.24
N THR A 87 -3.25 17.55 11.55
CA THR A 87 -4.07 18.38 12.46
C THR A 87 -3.39 19.67 12.89
N LYS A 88 -2.12 19.88 12.58
CA LYS A 88 -1.37 21.07 13.01
C LYS A 88 -1.85 22.36 12.34
N SER A 89 -2.11 22.30 11.03
CA SER A 89 -2.66 23.43 10.28
C SER A 89 -3.35 22.93 9.00
N LYS A 90 -4.10 23.83 8.34
CA LYS A 90 -4.76 23.55 7.05
C LYS A 90 -3.74 23.22 5.96
N ASP A 91 -2.58 23.88 5.98
CA ASP A 91 -1.53 23.69 4.97
C ASP A 91 -0.91 22.29 5.10
N PHE A 92 -0.61 21.85 6.33
CA PHE A 92 -0.21 20.47 6.58
C PHE A 92 -1.27 19.47 6.11
N GLY A 93 -2.55 19.71 6.44
CA GLY A 93 -3.66 18.87 6.00
C GLY A 93 -3.74 18.76 4.47
N SER A 94 -3.55 19.87 3.76
CA SER A 94 -3.54 19.93 2.30
C SER A 94 -2.41 19.08 1.69
N VAL A 95 -1.19 19.24 2.20
CA VAL A 95 -0.02 18.48 1.72
C VAL A 95 -0.21 16.99 1.96
N PHE A 96 -0.65 16.58 3.15
CA PHE A 96 -0.93 15.17 3.42
C PHE A 96 -2.01 14.58 2.51
N THR A 97 -3.09 15.32 2.25
CA THR A 97 -4.13 14.90 1.32
C THR A 97 -3.57 14.69 -0.08
N ARG A 98 -2.71 15.59 -0.56
CA ARG A 98 -2.03 15.45 -1.85
C ARG A 98 -1.14 14.21 -1.91
N ILE A 99 -0.36 13.94 -0.87
CA ILE A 99 0.49 12.75 -0.76
C ILE A 99 -0.35 11.47 -0.78
N GLU A 100 -1.44 11.44 -0.01
CA GLU A 100 -2.36 10.29 0.02
C GLU A 100 -2.97 10.02 -1.35
N GLN A 101 -3.39 11.08 -2.07
CA GLN A 101 -3.92 10.95 -3.42
C GLN A 101 -2.86 10.48 -4.41
N ALA A 102 -1.63 10.97 -4.32
CA ALA A 102 -0.53 10.52 -5.18
C ALA A 102 -0.24 9.03 -4.99
N ILE A 103 -0.19 8.56 -3.75
CA ILE A 103 0.01 7.14 -3.43
C ILE A 103 -1.18 6.31 -3.93
N TYR A 104 -2.42 6.76 -3.71
CA TYR A 104 -3.64 6.09 -4.18
C TYR A 104 -3.64 5.94 -5.69
N THR A 105 -3.41 7.04 -6.42
CA THR A 105 -3.37 7.06 -7.89
C THR A 105 -2.29 6.13 -8.44
N SER A 106 -1.09 6.20 -7.88
CA SER A 106 0.03 5.31 -8.28
C SER A 106 -0.31 3.82 -8.09
N LYS A 107 -1.02 3.47 -7.02
CA LYS A 107 -1.49 2.09 -6.77
C LYS A 107 -2.54 1.66 -7.79
N LEU A 108 -3.54 2.52 -8.03
CA LEU A 108 -4.64 2.23 -8.94
C LEU A 108 -4.14 2.08 -10.39
N GLU A 109 -3.33 3.03 -10.86
CA GLU A 109 -2.75 2.98 -12.21
C GLU A 109 -1.81 1.78 -12.38
N GLY A 110 -1.00 1.47 -11.38
CA GLY A 110 -0.11 0.32 -11.39
C GLY A 110 -0.88 -1.01 -11.43
N ALA A 111 -2.02 -1.11 -10.75
CA ALA A 111 -2.89 -2.27 -10.81
C ALA A 111 -3.61 -2.37 -12.17
N ALA A 112 -4.15 -1.25 -12.68
CA ALA A 112 -4.83 -1.19 -13.97
C ALA A 112 -3.90 -1.53 -15.16
N SER A 113 -2.64 -1.14 -15.08
CA SER A 113 -1.62 -1.44 -16.09
C SER A 113 -0.99 -2.84 -15.95
N GLY A 114 -1.37 -3.61 -14.94
CA GLY A 114 -0.80 -4.93 -14.67
C GLY A 114 0.61 -4.93 -14.07
N LEU A 115 1.14 -3.76 -13.67
CA LEU A 115 2.44 -3.64 -12.99
C LEU A 115 2.40 -4.21 -11.57
N PHE A 116 1.23 -4.11 -10.91
CA PHE A 116 1.00 -4.60 -9.56
C PHE A 116 -0.11 -5.65 -9.56
N ASN A 117 -0.09 -6.52 -8.56
CA ASN A 117 -1.16 -7.50 -8.38
C ASN A 117 -2.47 -6.79 -8.01
N HIS A 118 -3.46 -6.83 -8.93
CA HIS A 118 -4.74 -6.14 -8.80
C HIS A 118 -5.54 -6.59 -7.56
N ASN A 119 -5.47 -7.89 -7.17
CA ASN A 119 -6.19 -8.39 -6.00
C ASN A 119 -5.62 -7.83 -4.69
N ILE A 120 -4.31 -7.70 -4.60
CA ILE A 120 -3.63 -7.10 -3.43
C ILE A 120 -3.99 -5.63 -3.33
N ILE A 121 -3.91 -4.91 -4.45
CA ILE A 121 -4.22 -3.47 -4.49
C ILE A 121 -5.70 -3.21 -4.20
N ALA A 122 -6.62 -4.02 -4.75
CA ALA A 122 -8.04 -3.88 -4.48
C ALA A 122 -8.36 -4.02 -2.98
N ARG A 123 -7.73 -4.99 -2.30
CA ARG A 123 -7.87 -5.17 -0.84
C ARG A 123 -7.27 -4.02 -0.06
N ASP A 124 -6.09 -3.55 -0.44
CA ASP A 124 -5.39 -2.43 0.21
C ASP A 124 -6.17 -1.11 0.05
N LEU A 125 -6.80 -0.89 -1.10
CA LEU A 125 -7.65 0.27 -1.37
C LEU A 125 -9.09 0.12 -0.84
N GLY A 126 -9.45 -1.02 -0.27
CA GLY A 126 -10.80 -1.29 0.23
C GLY A 126 -11.86 -1.44 -0.85
N LEU A 127 -11.47 -1.77 -2.09
CA LEU A 127 -12.38 -2.03 -3.20
C LEU A 127 -12.97 -3.43 -3.02
N MET A 128 -14.26 -3.52 -2.71
CA MET A 128 -14.96 -4.80 -2.53
C MET A 128 -15.38 -5.37 -3.90
N ASN A 129 -15.16 -6.67 -4.11
CA ASN A 129 -15.77 -7.37 -5.23
C ASN A 129 -17.29 -7.47 -5.03
N GLN A 130 -18.09 -7.10 -6.02
CA GLN A 130 -19.55 -7.19 -5.96
C GLN A 130 -20.06 -8.64 -5.69
N GLU A 131 -19.28 -9.65 -6.02
CA GLU A 131 -19.60 -11.06 -5.74
C GLU A 131 -19.65 -11.37 -4.24
N GLN A 132 -18.86 -10.70 -3.40
CA GLN A 132 -18.90 -10.91 -1.95
C GLN A 132 -20.14 -10.29 -1.29
N VAL A 133 -20.72 -9.26 -1.88
CA VAL A 133 -21.96 -8.65 -1.37
C VAL A 133 -23.17 -9.54 -1.61
N ASN A 134 -23.20 -10.26 -2.73
CA ASN A 134 -24.31 -11.18 -3.06
C ASN A 134 -24.31 -12.46 -2.22
N MET A 135 -23.17 -12.95 -1.73
CA MET A 135 -23.14 -14.11 -0.83
C MET A 135 -23.70 -13.83 0.56
N GLN A 136 -23.60 -12.63 1.06
CA GLN A 136 -24.16 -12.28 2.37
C GLN A 136 -25.69 -12.13 2.37
N VAL A 137 -26.31 -11.87 1.22
CA VAL A 137 -27.76 -11.70 1.09
C VAL A 137 -28.47 -13.04 0.91
N ASN A 138 -27.80 -14.08 0.43
CA ASN A 138 -28.44 -15.38 0.15
C ASN A 138 -28.49 -16.34 1.36
N GLU A 139 -27.93 -16.01 2.51
CA GLU A 139 -27.94 -16.89 3.70
C GLU A 139 -29.15 -16.70 4.61
N VAL A 140 -30.12 -15.85 4.30
CA VAL A 140 -31.21 -15.48 5.23
C VAL A 140 -32.60 -15.90 4.79
N ILE A 141 -32.78 -16.83 3.85
CA ILE A 141 -34.14 -17.37 3.60
C ILE A 141 -34.13 -18.89 3.61
N LEU A 142 -34.05 -19.48 4.81
CA LEU A 142 -34.58 -20.80 5.04
C LEU A 142 -36.08 -20.69 5.33
N PRO A 143 -36.97 -21.28 4.52
CA PRO A 143 -38.39 -21.31 4.87
C PRO A 143 -38.59 -22.13 6.15
N LYS A 144 -39.25 -21.54 7.14
CA LYS A 144 -39.73 -22.29 8.30
C LYS A 144 -40.65 -23.40 7.81
N VAL A 145 -40.22 -24.65 7.94
CA VAL A 145 -41.08 -25.80 7.78
C VAL A 145 -42.15 -25.72 8.87
N LEU A 146 -43.40 -25.48 8.47
CA LEU A 146 -44.57 -25.59 9.33
C LEU A 146 -44.75 -27.08 9.66
N VAL A 147 -44.37 -27.48 10.86
CA VAL A 147 -44.74 -28.78 11.41
C VAL A 147 -46.23 -28.70 11.68
N LYS A 148 -47.01 -29.50 10.95
CA LYS A 148 -48.43 -29.71 11.25
C LYS A 148 -48.53 -30.47 12.57
N PRO A 149 -49.40 -30.05 13.53
CA PRO A 149 -49.67 -30.86 14.68
C PRO A 149 -50.47 -32.12 14.22
N GLU A 150 -50.02 -33.30 14.66
CA GLU A 150 -50.78 -34.52 14.51
C GLU A 150 -52.08 -34.39 15.34
N ALA A 151 -53.21 -34.68 14.69
CA ALA A 151 -54.50 -34.75 15.33
C ALA A 151 -54.68 -36.14 15.99
N GLU A 152 -55.07 -36.12 17.26
CA GLU A 152 -55.59 -37.30 17.98
C GLU A 152 -56.95 -37.75 17.43
#